data_a4c784952da32cab42020a2b3f010af1
#
_entry.id   a4c784952da32cab42020a2b3f010af1
#
_cell.length_a   1.000
_cell.length_b   1.000
_cell.length_c   1.000
_cell.angle_alpha   90.00
_cell.angle_beta   90.00
_cell.angle_gamma   90.00
#
_symmetry.space_group_name_H-M   'P 1'
#
loop_
_entity.id
_entity.type
_entity.pdbx_description
1 polymer ?
#
loop_
_entity_poly.entity_id
_entity_poly.type
_entity_poly.pdbx_seq_one_letter_code
_entity_poly.pdbx_strand_id
1 'polypeptide(L)'
;MTNKTFIPAFKAKVGDWEYYICIMKYAEVARQVQFAHELGGNSELNTMIQRGLSARTGAIKEYLLKSEHRFLGALIIAAWGGAPEYRPIAMDDPDGMLTGIDRQFGVLTFDGTQSYFALDGQHRLKAIKEALKQKPELGHEDVCVIMVSHFDSEEGKVRTRRLFTNINRNANSTTRAENIVLDEDDGPAIITRRLITEHPFLARDGVIKVFTRQGEEGDIKLAAGNVAQGDKKAFTTIGNLYDLVRSLCFDLDSSMRKQDARPSDEVLENSYTILAKRLDDIIKAAGDVRAPLEADTNARDLRAPKGREAEGNPFMRPVVQKSVVRMVSQIANQGVLNWDELMARLTKMNWKIGQAPWLAVFNPANGKMVGAKENTELLDKLIYVHLAASSKQAIKDARKEFKEVRGIHYPISEEDLQKNLTPHTERRVSIPELVSSEAAVAEEPAEA
;
A
#
# COMPACT_ATOMS: atom_id res chain seq x y z
N MET A 1 5.70 -21.85 -38.15
CA MET A 1 5.67 -23.07 -37.30
C MET A 1 5.44 -22.59 -35.88
N THR A 2 4.30 -22.86 -35.29
CA THR A 2 4.00 -22.55 -33.89
C THR A 2 4.96 -23.39 -33.04
N ASN A 3 5.80 -22.71 -32.25
CA ASN A 3 6.76 -23.35 -31.34
C ASN A 3 5.99 -23.96 -30.16
N LYS A 4 5.44 -25.16 -30.35
CA LYS A 4 4.80 -25.89 -29.25
C LYS A 4 5.86 -26.29 -28.22
N THR A 5 5.59 -26.00 -26.97
CA THR A 5 6.43 -26.40 -25.83
C THR A 5 5.73 -27.55 -25.11
N PHE A 6 6.47 -28.60 -24.79
CA PHE A 6 5.99 -29.75 -24.05
C PHE A 6 6.75 -29.88 -22.74
N ILE A 7 6.05 -29.88 -21.63
CA ILE A 7 6.64 -29.90 -20.28
C ILE A 7 6.05 -31.06 -19.50
N PRO A 8 6.87 -32.03 -19.03
CA PRO A 8 6.40 -33.06 -18.09
C PRO A 8 5.85 -32.40 -16.81
N ALA A 9 4.68 -32.88 -16.37
CA ALA A 9 4.01 -32.24 -15.25
C ALA A 9 3.16 -33.21 -14.43
N PHE A 10 3.08 -32.99 -13.13
CA PHE A 10 2.07 -33.54 -12.26
C PHE A 10 0.94 -32.55 -12.08
N LYS A 11 -0.30 -32.95 -12.39
CA LYS A 11 -1.50 -32.15 -12.15
C LYS A 11 -1.96 -32.29 -10.71
N ALA A 12 -2.21 -31.17 -10.06
CA ALA A 12 -2.71 -31.11 -8.69
C ALA A 12 -3.79 -30.03 -8.52
N LYS A 13 -4.52 -30.08 -7.41
CA LYS A 13 -5.58 -29.12 -7.09
C LYS A 13 -5.56 -28.78 -5.60
N VAL A 14 -5.74 -27.50 -5.29
CA VAL A 14 -6.00 -27.01 -3.94
C VAL A 14 -7.10 -25.92 -4.00
N GLY A 15 -8.19 -26.13 -3.27
CA GLY A 15 -9.36 -25.26 -3.36
C GLY A 15 -9.90 -25.22 -4.80
N ASP A 16 -9.99 -24.04 -5.37
CA ASP A 16 -10.39 -23.80 -6.76
C ASP A 16 -9.19 -23.70 -7.73
N TRP A 17 -7.94 -23.84 -7.23
CA TRP A 17 -6.74 -23.78 -8.04
C TRP A 17 -6.34 -25.15 -8.58
N GLU A 18 -6.35 -25.29 -9.90
CA GLU A 18 -5.56 -26.31 -10.58
C GLU A 18 -4.16 -25.76 -10.83
N TYR A 19 -3.16 -26.55 -10.52
CA TYR A 19 -1.76 -26.20 -10.75
C TYR A 19 -0.97 -27.42 -11.18
N TYR A 20 0.22 -27.17 -11.72
CA TYR A 20 1.06 -28.22 -12.27
C TYR A 20 2.46 -28.10 -11.67
N ILE A 21 2.99 -29.22 -11.20
CA ILE A 21 4.40 -29.32 -10.76
C ILE A 21 5.21 -29.79 -11.94
N CYS A 22 6.12 -28.95 -12.41
CA CYS A 22 6.92 -29.14 -13.61
C CYS A 22 8.41 -29.12 -13.29
N ILE A 23 9.21 -29.75 -14.14
CA ILE A 23 10.66 -29.60 -14.17
C ILE A 23 11.02 -28.86 -15.45
N MET A 24 11.79 -27.77 -15.31
CA MET A 24 12.28 -26.97 -16.44
C MET A 24 13.79 -26.76 -16.32
N LYS A 25 14.48 -26.64 -17.46
CA LYS A 25 15.91 -26.31 -17.48
C LYS A 25 16.11 -24.83 -17.11
N TYR A 26 17.23 -24.52 -16.43
CA TYR A 26 17.60 -23.12 -16.13
C TYR A 26 17.62 -22.25 -17.39
N ALA A 27 18.15 -22.76 -18.51
CA ALA A 27 18.16 -22.04 -19.78
C ALA A 27 16.73 -21.72 -20.29
N GLU A 28 15.78 -22.62 -20.11
CA GLU A 28 14.39 -22.43 -20.53
C GLU A 28 13.69 -21.40 -19.66
N VAL A 29 13.82 -21.54 -18.33
CA VAL A 29 13.26 -20.57 -17.36
C VAL A 29 13.85 -19.20 -17.60
N ALA A 30 15.17 -19.08 -17.79
CA ALA A 30 15.83 -17.80 -18.04
C ALA A 30 15.35 -17.12 -19.34
N ARG A 31 15.05 -17.92 -20.37
CA ARG A 31 14.59 -17.42 -21.68
C ARG A 31 13.11 -17.07 -21.67
N GLN A 32 12.25 -17.91 -21.06
CA GLN A 32 10.81 -17.81 -21.23
C GLN A 32 10.12 -17.03 -20.12
N VAL A 33 10.65 -17.06 -18.88
CA VAL A 33 9.98 -16.47 -17.72
C VAL A 33 10.39 -15.03 -17.53
N GLN A 34 9.39 -14.16 -17.45
CA GLN A 34 9.52 -12.73 -17.17
C GLN A 34 9.24 -12.43 -15.71
N PHE A 35 9.54 -11.19 -15.29
CA PHE A 35 9.22 -10.74 -13.95
C PHE A 35 7.79 -10.20 -13.92
N ALA A 36 7.07 -10.38 -12.81
CA ALA A 36 5.65 -10.04 -12.66
C ALA A 36 5.32 -8.53 -12.65
N HIS A 37 6.26 -7.65 -12.98
CA HIS A 37 6.12 -6.20 -12.88
C HIS A 37 5.27 -5.53 -13.97
N GLU A 38 4.81 -6.29 -14.97
CA GLU A 38 4.00 -5.73 -16.08
C GLU A 38 2.49 -5.79 -15.81
N LEU A 39 2.07 -6.16 -14.59
CA LEU A 39 0.68 -6.40 -14.23
C LEU A 39 -0.13 -5.15 -13.86
N GLY A 40 0.46 -3.97 -13.83
CA GLY A 40 -0.23 -2.74 -13.42
C GLY A 40 0.05 -1.53 -14.32
N GLY A 41 -0.95 -0.68 -14.51
CA GLY A 41 -0.86 0.52 -15.37
C GLY A 41 -0.02 1.68 -14.80
N ASN A 42 0.50 1.60 -13.57
CA ASN A 42 1.31 2.66 -12.95
C ASN A 42 2.78 2.22 -12.90
N SER A 43 3.67 3.00 -13.52
CA SER A 43 5.10 2.69 -13.61
C SER A 43 5.79 2.62 -12.25
N GLU A 44 5.34 3.39 -11.26
CA GLU A 44 5.88 3.35 -9.90
C GLU A 44 5.45 2.08 -9.16
N LEU A 45 4.18 1.65 -9.30
CA LEU A 45 3.71 0.37 -8.75
C LEU A 45 4.46 -0.81 -9.36
N ASN A 46 4.69 -0.78 -10.68
CA ASN A 46 5.46 -1.80 -11.37
C ASN A 46 6.91 -1.87 -10.87
N THR A 47 7.55 -0.72 -10.69
CA THR A 47 8.91 -0.61 -10.12
C THR A 47 8.96 -1.17 -8.70
N MET A 48 7.88 -1.05 -7.94
CA MET A 48 7.78 -1.57 -6.57
C MET A 48 7.72 -3.10 -6.50
N ILE A 49 7.02 -3.74 -7.43
CA ILE A 49 6.97 -5.21 -7.54
C ILE A 49 8.36 -5.77 -7.89
N GLN A 50 9.19 -5.01 -8.62
CA GLN A 50 10.60 -5.37 -8.91
C GLN A 50 11.55 -5.25 -7.72
N ARG A 51 11.05 -4.73 -6.63
CA ARG A 51 11.84 -4.31 -5.50
C ARG A 51 12.39 -5.44 -4.63
N GLY A 52 13.49 -5.15 -3.97
CA GLY A 52 14.19 -6.10 -3.11
C GLY A 52 14.95 -7.17 -3.89
N LEU A 53 14.96 -7.10 -5.23
CA LEU A 53 15.63 -8.08 -6.08
C LEU A 53 17.18 -7.98 -6.06
N SER A 54 17.78 -6.91 -5.53
CA SER A 54 19.23 -6.71 -5.69
C SER A 54 20.09 -7.43 -4.64
N ALA A 55 19.88 -7.23 -3.34
CA ALA A 55 20.76 -7.78 -2.30
C ALA A 55 20.69 -9.32 -2.18
N ARG A 56 19.47 -9.89 -2.15
CA ARG A 56 19.27 -11.35 -2.10
C ARG A 56 19.68 -12.04 -3.40
N THR A 57 19.50 -11.40 -4.54
CA THR A 57 19.92 -11.94 -5.84
C THR A 57 21.42 -12.19 -5.88
N GLY A 58 22.23 -11.24 -5.39
CA GLY A 58 23.68 -11.38 -5.33
C GLY A 58 24.11 -12.63 -4.56
N ALA A 59 23.57 -12.85 -3.37
CA ALA A 59 23.88 -14.02 -2.55
C ALA A 59 23.47 -15.34 -3.23
N ILE A 60 22.27 -15.40 -3.84
CA ILE A 60 21.82 -16.61 -4.57
C ILE A 60 22.68 -16.86 -5.81
N LYS A 61 23.04 -15.81 -6.56
CA LYS A 61 23.93 -15.93 -7.71
C LYS A 61 25.30 -16.52 -7.32
N GLU A 62 25.93 -15.98 -6.28
CA GLU A 62 27.20 -16.49 -5.78
C GLU A 62 27.10 -17.94 -5.31
N TYR A 63 26.00 -18.30 -4.65
CA TYR A 63 25.70 -19.68 -4.27
C TYR A 63 25.61 -20.61 -5.49
N LEU A 64 24.91 -20.18 -6.56
CA LEU A 64 24.82 -20.95 -7.81
C LEU A 64 26.15 -21.12 -8.52
N LEU A 65 27.04 -20.12 -8.48
CA LEU A 65 28.33 -20.14 -9.15
C LEU A 65 29.40 -20.95 -8.39
N LYS A 66 29.34 -20.92 -7.05
CA LYS A 66 30.44 -21.44 -6.19
C LYS A 66 30.13 -22.77 -5.50
N SER A 67 28.85 -23.04 -5.19
CA SER A 67 28.50 -24.27 -4.48
C SER A 67 28.36 -25.45 -5.44
N GLU A 68 28.99 -26.57 -5.10
CA GLU A 68 28.78 -27.86 -5.78
C GLU A 68 27.44 -28.53 -5.32
N HIS A 69 27.10 -28.35 -4.06
CA HIS A 69 25.88 -28.90 -3.44
C HIS A 69 24.73 -27.88 -3.44
N ARG A 70 24.40 -27.38 -4.64
CA ARG A 70 23.35 -26.34 -4.77
C ARG A 70 21.96 -26.93 -4.98
N PHE A 71 21.01 -26.33 -4.33
CA PHE A 71 19.59 -26.64 -4.47
C PHE A 71 18.78 -25.35 -4.40
N LEU A 72 17.86 -25.16 -5.34
CA LEU A 72 16.91 -24.05 -5.33
C LEU A 72 15.50 -24.54 -5.06
N GLY A 73 14.77 -23.81 -4.21
CA GLY A 73 13.35 -24.02 -4.04
C GLY A 73 12.57 -23.74 -5.33
N ALA A 74 11.34 -24.26 -5.43
CA ALA A 74 10.49 -24.10 -6.60
C ALA A 74 10.21 -22.63 -6.96
N LEU A 75 10.11 -22.35 -8.26
CA LEU A 75 9.55 -21.10 -8.77
C LEU A 75 8.04 -21.27 -8.93
N ILE A 76 7.25 -20.24 -8.58
CA ILE A 76 5.82 -20.21 -8.89
C ILE A 76 5.62 -19.28 -10.08
N ILE A 77 5.08 -19.83 -11.18
CA ILE A 77 4.98 -19.16 -12.48
C ILE A 77 3.51 -19.14 -12.92
N ALA A 78 3.02 -17.99 -13.34
CA ALA A 78 1.73 -17.87 -14.02
C ALA A 78 1.94 -17.94 -15.54
N ALA A 79 1.16 -18.79 -16.20
CA ALA A 79 1.04 -18.79 -17.65
C ALA A 79 -0.09 -17.85 -18.07
N TRP A 80 0.25 -16.80 -18.80
CA TRP A 80 -0.64 -15.73 -19.25
C TRP A 80 -1.08 -15.98 -20.68
N GLY A 81 -2.36 -15.79 -20.98
CA GLY A 81 -2.89 -16.00 -22.34
C GLY A 81 -3.54 -17.36 -22.55
N GLY A 82 -4.03 -17.98 -21.49
CA GLY A 82 -4.83 -19.19 -21.53
C GLY A 82 -4.30 -20.37 -20.70
N ALA A 83 -5.14 -21.37 -20.54
CA ALA A 83 -4.79 -22.60 -19.84
C ALA A 83 -3.96 -23.52 -20.76
N PRO A 84 -2.90 -24.15 -20.24
CA PRO A 84 -2.19 -25.18 -20.98
C PRO A 84 -3.10 -26.39 -21.24
N GLU A 85 -2.89 -27.06 -22.37
CA GLU A 85 -3.51 -28.33 -22.60
C GLU A 85 -2.75 -29.41 -21.80
N TYR A 86 -3.43 -30.08 -20.88
CA TYR A 86 -2.85 -31.18 -20.12
C TYR A 86 -3.27 -32.54 -20.72
N ARG A 87 -2.29 -33.36 -21.06
CA ARG A 87 -2.49 -34.71 -21.56
C ARG A 87 -1.90 -35.73 -20.58
N PRO A 88 -2.73 -36.51 -19.87
CA PRO A 88 -2.22 -37.54 -19.00
C PRO A 88 -1.50 -38.64 -19.84
N ILE A 89 -0.43 -39.18 -19.27
CA ILE A 89 0.27 -40.35 -19.83
C ILE A 89 -0.32 -41.59 -19.17
N ALA A 90 -0.72 -42.53 -19.99
CA ALA A 90 -1.14 -43.83 -19.49
C ALA A 90 0.08 -44.60 -18.96
N MET A 91 -0.04 -45.11 -17.74
CA MET A 91 0.97 -45.99 -17.15
C MET A 91 0.48 -47.45 -17.27
N ASP A 92 1.42 -48.33 -17.57
CA ASP A 92 1.16 -49.75 -17.49
C ASP A 92 1.08 -50.16 -16.02
N ASP A 93 -0.07 -50.68 -15.59
CA ASP A 93 -0.36 -51.01 -14.20
C ASP A 93 -1.08 -52.36 -14.11
N PRO A 94 -0.37 -53.43 -14.43
CA PRO A 94 -0.98 -54.78 -14.50
C PRO A 94 -1.51 -55.22 -13.13
N ASP A 95 -0.98 -54.69 -12.05
CA ASP A 95 -1.36 -55.07 -10.69
C ASP A 95 -2.39 -54.10 -10.06
N GLY A 96 -2.79 -53.03 -10.77
CA GLY A 96 -3.75 -52.02 -10.31
C GLY A 96 -3.28 -51.17 -9.13
N MET A 97 -1.98 -51.10 -8.90
CA MET A 97 -1.40 -50.37 -7.74
C MET A 97 -1.35 -48.87 -7.94
N LEU A 98 -1.42 -48.40 -9.20
CA LEU A 98 -1.34 -46.99 -9.55
C LEU A 98 -2.73 -46.31 -9.68
N THR A 99 -3.79 -47.08 -9.35
CA THR A 99 -5.17 -46.57 -9.41
C THR A 99 -5.32 -45.30 -8.61
N GLY A 100 -5.75 -44.19 -9.26
CA GLY A 100 -5.94 -42.86 -8.64
C GLY A 100 -4.79 -41.91 -8.84
N ILE A 101 -3.58 -42.34 -9.24
CA ILE A 101 -2.47 -41.48 -9.62
C ILE A 101 -2.16 -41.47 -11.11
N ASP A 102 -2.72 -42.39 -11.87
CA ASP A 102 -2.53 -42.59 -13.30
C ASP A 102 -2.81 -41.35 -14.17
N ARG A 103 -3.73 -40.50 -13.73
CA ARG A 103 -4.09 -39.22 -14.40
C ARG A 103 -3.38 -38.00 -13.89
N GLN A 104 -2.56 -38.13 -12.85
CA GLN A 104 -1.85 -37.00 -12.27
C GLN A 104 -0.55 -36.69 -12.99
N PHE A 105 0.05 -37.70 -13.67
CA PHE A 105 1.25 -37.51 -14.47
C PHE A 105 0.90 -37.37 -15.95
N GLY A 106 1.51 -36.36 -16.60
CA GLY A 106 1.24 -36.07 -17.99
C GLY A 106 2.17 -35.04 -18.59
N VAL A 107 1.75 -34.46 -19.69
CA VAL A 107 2.47 -33.42 -20.42
C VAL A 107 1.59 -32.19 -20.58
N LEU A 108 2.11 -31.05 -20.19
CA LEU A 108 1.57 -29.75 -20.54
C LEU A 108 2.03 -29.36 -21.94
N THR A 109 1.09 -28.96 -22.77
CA THR A 109 1.34 -28.46 -24.12
C THR A 109 0.94 -26.99 -24.19
N PHE A 110 1.87 -26.15 -24.61
CA PHE A 110 1.66 -24.74 -24.90
C PHE A 110 1.80 -24.48 -26.39
N ASP A 111 0.99 -23.60 -26.94
CA ASP A 111 0.99 -23.28 -28.37
C ASP A 111 2.00 -22.18 -28.74
N GLY A 112 2.70 -21.62 -27.76
CA GLY A 112 3.70 -20.58 -27.95
C GLY A 112 3.13 -19.15 -27.90
N THR A 113 1.85 -18.96 -27.62
CA THR A 113 1.22 -17.64 -27.45
C THR A 113 1.27 -17.14 -26.03
N GLN A 114 1.54 -18.02 -25.06
CA GLN A 114 1.56 -17.69 -23.64
C GLN A 114 2.82 -16.90 -23.25
N SER A 115 2.62 -15.96 -22.34
CA SER A 115 3.70 -15.32 -21.59
C SER A 115 3.77 -15.90 -20.18
N TYR A 116 4.98 -16.04 -19.66
CA TYR A 116 5.20 -16.65 -18.35
C TYR A 116 5.76 -15.62 -17.38
N PHE A 117 5.16 -15.49 -16.19
CA PHE A 117 5.58 -14.53 -15.17
C PHE A 117 5.84 -15.22 -13.84
N ALA A 118 6.99 -14.93 -13.23
CA ALA A 118 7.30 -15.43 -11.90
C ALA A 118 6.48 -14.69 -10.84
N LEU A 119 5.59 -15.40 -10.15
CA LEU A 119 4.82 -14.91 -9.02
C LEU A 119 5.62 -15.01 -7.73
N ASP A 120 6.34 -16.12 -7.53
CA ASP A 120 7.34 -16.26 -6.46
C ASP A 120 8.66 -16.78 -7.03
N GLY A 121 9.75 -16.49 -6.31
CA GLY A 121 11.10 -16.86 -6.72
C GLY A 121 11.73 -15.87 -7.70
N GLN A 122 11.27 -14.62 -7.78
CA GLN A 122 11.84 -13.58 -8.66
C GLN A 122 13.34 -13.37 -8.40
N HIS A 123 13.79 -13.42 -7.14
CA HIS A 123 15.21 -13.39 -6.78
C HIS A 123 15.97 -14.58 -7.35
N ARG A 124 15.37 -15.78 -7.27
CA ARG A 124 15.95 -17.02 -7.83
C ARG A 124 16.01 -16.95 -9.34
N LEU A 125 14.94 -16.48 -9.99
CA LEU A 125 14.90 -16.27 -11.45
C LEU A 125 15.99 -15.29 -11.91
N LYS A 126 16.12 -14.15 -11.22
CA LYS A 126 17.16 -13.15 -11.53
C LYS A 126 18.56 -13.73 -11.34
N ALA A 127 18.77 -14.44 -10.23
CA ALA A 127 20.04 -15.10 -9.95
C ALA A 127 20.42 -16.14 -11.02
N ILE A 128 19.44 -16.95 -11.47
CA ILE A 128 19.65 -17.90 -12.59
C ILE A 128 20.05 -17.13 -13.86
N LYS A 129 19.29 -16.08 -14.23
CA LYS A 129 19.60 -15.28 -15.43
C LYS A 129 21.00 -14.65 -15.38
N GLU A 130 21.43 -14.17 -14.22
CA GLU A 130 22.75 -13.57 -14.04
C GLU A 130 23.86 -14.61 -13.94
N ALA A 131 23.62 -15.77 -13.32
CA ALA A 131 24.58 -16.87 -13.25
C ALA A 131 24.86 -17.47 -14.63
N LEU A 132 23.85 -17.64 -15.46
CA LEU A 132 23.99 -18.15 -16.83
C LEU A 132 24.82 -17.24 -17.74
N LYS A 133 24.88 -15.92 -17.47
CA LYS A 133 25.78 -15.03 -18.21
C LYS A 133 27.26 -15.31 -17.91
N GLN A 134 27.57 -15.81 -16.70
CA GLN A 134 28.94 -16.10 -16.27
C GLN A 134 29.32 -17.57 -16.48
N LYS A 135 28.32 -18.47 -16.33
CA LYS A 135 28.52 -19.94 -16.40
C LYS A 135 27.36 -20.58 -17.20
N PRO A 136 27.43 -20.52 -18.55
CA PRO A 136 26.35 -20.99 -19.43
C PRO A 136 26.00 -22.47 -19.26
N GLU A 137 26.97 -23.30 -18.84
CA GLU A 137 26.80 -24.73 -18.60
C GLU A 137 25.76 -25.05 -17.51
N LEU A 138 25.48 -24.13 -16.58
CA LEU A 138 24.39 -24.27 -15.61
C LEU A 138 23.00 -24.33 -16.28
N GLY A 139 22.90 -23.96 -17.54
CA GLY A 139 21.66 -24.01 -18.30
C GLY A 139 21.04 -25.39 -18.43
N HIS A 140 21.85 -26.44 -18.25
CA HIS A 140 21.38 -27.84 -18.29
C HIS A 140 20.80 -28.33 -16.96
N GLU A 141 20.95 -27.55 -15.88
CA GLU A 141 20.40 -27.92 -14.57
C GLU A 141 18.88 -27.74 -14.52
N ASP A 142 18.27 -28.49 -13.64
CA ASP A 142 16.82 -28.52 -13.47
C ASP A 142 16.37 -27.61 -12.32
N VAL A 143 15.18 -27.00 -12.48
CA VAL A 143 14.47 -26.30 -11.43
C VAL A 143 13.02 -26.76 -11.37
N CYS A 144 12.52 -26.95 -10.15
CA CYS A 144 11.11 -27.20 -9.92
C CYS A 144 10.30 -25.93 -10.18
N VAL A 145 9.23 -26.07 -10.94
CA VAL A 145 8.30 -25.00 -11.29
C VAL A 145 6.89 -25.41 -10.91
N ILE A 146 6.22 -24.61 -10.10
CA ILE A 146 4.78 -24.71 -9.87
C ILE A 146 4.10 -23.76 -10.85
N MET A 147 3.40 -24.29 -11.84
CA MET A 147 2.76 -23.52 -12.88
C MET A 147 1.26 -23.39 -12.61
N VAL A 148 0.76 -22.16 -12.66
CA VAL A 148 -0.66 -21.82 -12.52
C VAL A 148 -1.16 -21.14 -13.79
N SER A 149 -2.43 -21.40 -14.17
CA SER A 149 -3.06 -20.71 -15.29
C SER A 149 -3.55 -19.33 -14.87
N HIS A 150 -3.27 -18.33 -15.69
CA HIS A 150 -3.82 -16.99 -15.55
C HIS A 150 -4.78 -16.70 -16.70
N PHE A 151 -5.92 -16.10 -16.37
CA PHE A 151 -6.90 -15.62 -17.33
C PHE A 151 -6.82 -14.10 -17.45
N ASP A 152 -6.78 -13.58 -18.68
CA ASP A 152 -6.69 -12.14 -18.96
C ASP A 152 -8.07 -11.46 -18.87
N SER A 153 -8.84 -11.80 -17.86
CA SER A 153 -10.04 -11.09 -17.42
C SER A 153 -9.73 -10.31 -16.14
N GLU A 154 -10.54 -9.34 -15.79
CA GLU A 154 -10.37 -8.62 -14.52
C GLU A 154 -10.45 -9.56 -13.31
N GLU A 155 -11.36 -10.54 -13.34
CA GLU A 155 -11.44 -11.60 -12.32
C GLU A 155 -10.16 -12.44 -12.27
N GLY A 156 -9.61 -12.80 -13.43
CA GLY A 156 -8.35 -13.53 -13.53
C GLY A 156 -7.17 -12.76 -12.97
N LYS A 157 -7.10 -11.45 -13.22
CA LYS A 157 -6.08 -10.55 -12.67
C LYS A 157 -6.19 -10.45 -11.15
N VAL A 158 -7.41 -10.28 -10.62
CA VAL A 158 -7.67 -10.27 -9.17
C VAL A 158 -7.28 -11.60 -8.54
N ARG A 159 -7.67 -12.73 -9.16
CA ARG A 159 -7.32 -14.08 -8.70
C ARG A 159 -5.82 -14.29 -8.61
N THR A 160 -5.07 -13.90 -9.65
CA THR A 160 -3.60 -14.03 -9.67
C THR A 160 -2.92 -13.11 -8.67
N ARG A 161 -3.42 -11.87 -8.49
CA ARG A 161 -2.91 -10.97 -7.44
C ARG A 161 -3.12 -11.55 -6.04
N ARG A 162 -4.29 -12.13 -5.76
CA ARG A 162 -4.56 -12.83 -4.48
C ARG A 162 -3.58 -13.98 -4.23
N LEU A 163 -3.35 -14.80 -5.24
CA LEU A 163 -2.37 -15.88 -5.14
C LEU A 163 -0.97 -15.34 -4.82
N PHE A 164 -0.55 -14.28 -5.52
CA PHE A 164 0.73 -13.61 -5.27
C PHE A 164 0.82 -13.07 -3.85
N THR A 165 -0.23 -12.41 -3.35
CA THR A 165 -0.30 -11.90 -1.98
C THR A 165 -0.19 -13.03 -0.96
N ASN A 166 -0.96 -14.11 -1.12
CA ASN A 166 -0.99 -15.22 -0.18
C ASN A 166 0.35 -15.96 -0.11
N ILE A 167 1.02 -16.15 -1.25
CA ILE A 167 2.34 -16.78 -1.31
C ILE A 167 3.38 -15.92 -0.59
N ASN A 168 3.38 -14.60 -0.83
CA ASN A 168 4.37 -13.69 -0.26
C ASN A 168 4.10 -13.35 1.21
N ARG A 169 2.84 -13.32 1.64
CA ARG A 169 2.43 -13.04 3.03
C ARG A 169 3.03 -14.05 4.03
N ASN A 170 3.14 -15.29 3.65
CA ASN A 170 3.63 -16.37 4.49
C ASN A 170 5.15 -16.60 4.38
N ALA A 171 5.82 -16.02 3.38
CA ALA A 171 7.24 -16.27 3.12
C ALA A 171 8.20 -15.31 3.87
N ASN A 172 7.77 -14.10 4.15
CA ASN A 172 8.46 -13.11 5.00
C ASN A 172 7.39 -12.12 5.49
N SER A 173 7.58 -11.54 6.68
CA SER A 173 6.74 -10.42 7.13
C SER A 173 6.84 -9.29 6.10
N THR A 174 5.81 -9.21 5.23
CA THR A 174 5.69 -8.10 4.29
C THR A 174 5.60 -6.80 5.09
N THR A 175 6.33 -5.79 4.68
CA THR A 175 6.19 -4.48 5.31
C THR A 175 4.76 -3.98 5.08
N ARG A 176 4.22 -3.20 6.02
CA ARG A 176 2.88 -2.58 5.88
C ARG A 176 2.67 -1.93 4.51
N ALA A 177 3.72 -1.41 3.97
CA ALA A 177 3.70 -0.70 2.72
C ALA A 177 3.63 -1.65 1.49
N GLU A 178 4.26 -2.83 1.57
CA GLU A 178 4.10 -3.88 0.55
C GLU A 178 2.69 -4.44 0.56
N ASN A 179 2.06 -4.56 1.75
CA ASN A 179 0.65 -4.95 1.86
C ASN A 179 -0.28 -3.97 1.14
N ILE A 180 -0.07 -2.65 1.25
CA ILE A 180 -0.88 -1.65 0.53
C ILE A 180 -0.86 -1.88 -0.98
N VAL A 181 0.29 -2.30 -1.53
CA VAL A 181 0.45 -2.51 -2.97
C VAL A 181 -0.13 -3.85 -3.44
N LEU A 182 -0.13 -4.88 -2.61
CA LEU A 182 -0.38 -6.25 -3.00
C LEU A 182 -1.68 -6.85 -2.44
N ASP A 183 -2.20 -6.31 -1.34
CA ASP A 183 -3.35 -6.88 -0.64
C ASP A 183 -4.65 -6.63 -1.41
N GLU A 184 -5.31 -7.71 -1.82
CA GLU A 184 -6.59 -7.69 -2.54
C GLU A 184 -7.79 -7.93 -1.60
N ASP A 185 -7.55 -8.13 -0.31
CA ASP A 185 -8.59 -8.35 0.69
C ASP A 185 -8.78 -7.13 1.61
N ASP A 186 -7.80 -6.22 1.67
CA ASP A 186 -7.89 -4.95 2.39
C ASP A 186 -8.59 -3.87 1.54
N GLY A 187 -9.85 -3.55 1.86
CA GLY A 187 -10.63 -2.53 1.16
C GLY A 187 -9.92 -1.17 1.05
N PRO A 188 -9.41 -0.57 2.13
CA PRO A 188 -8.61 0.65 2.08
C PRO A 188 -7.37 0.56 1.18
N ALA A 189 -6.69 -0.59 1.09
CA ALA A 189 -5.55 -0.78 0.20
C ALA A 189 -5.99 -0.76 -1.27
N ILE A 190 -7.09 -1.45 -1.59
CA ILE A 190 -7.68 -1.45 -2.93
C ILE A 190 -8.07 -0.03 -3.35
N ILE A 191 -8.77 0.72 -2.49
CA ILE A 191 -9.16 2.11 -2.78
C ILE A 191 -7.93 3.00 -2.93
N THR A 192 -6.89 2.82 -2.10
CA THR A 192 -5.64 3.59 -2.20
C THR A 192 -4.99 3.39 -3.57
N ARG A 193 -4.90 2.15 -4.07
CA ARG A 193 -4.39 1.85 -5.41
C ARG A 193 -5.24 2.49 -6.50
N ARG A 194 -6.57 2.39 -6.41
CA ARG A 194 -7.48 3.03 -7.37
C ARG A 194 -7.32 4.56 -7.39
N LEU A 195 -7.18 5.21 -6.24
CA LEU A 195 -6.92 6.65 -6.19
C LEU A 195 -5.62 7.05 -6.89
N ILE A 196 -4.57 6.23 -6.80
CA ILE A 196 -3.28 6.49 -7.45
C ILE A 196 -3.35 6.24 -8.97
N THR A 197 -4.30 5.45 -9.44
CA THR A 197 -4.41 5.10 -10.87
C THR A 197 -5.55 5.80 -11.60
N GLU A 198 -6.63 6.15 -10.92
CA GLU A 198 -7.88 6.62 -11.54
C GLU A 198 -8.25 8.06 -11.17
N HIS A 199 -7.80 8.54 -9.99
CA HIS A 199 -8.24 9.85 -9.49
C HIS A 199 -7.60 11.00 -10.28
N PRO A 200 -8.36 12.01 -10.77
CA PRO A 200 -7.86 13.04 -11.66
C PRO A 200 -6.63 13.80 -11.15
N PHE A 201 -6.55 14.04 -9.85
CA PHE A 201 -5.41 14.72 -9.21
C PHE A 201 -4.35 13.76 -8.69
N LEU A 202 -4.76 12.74 -7.90
CA LEU A 202 -3.80 11.87 -7.20
C LEU A 202 -3.08 10.89 -8.13
N ALA A 203 -3.64 10.59 -9.31
CA ALA A 203 -3.01 9.74 -10.33
C ALA A 203 -1.94 10.46 -11.16
N ARG A 204 -1.79 11.78 -11.01
CA ARG A 204 -0.74 12.53 -11.72
C ARG A 204 0.65 12.08 -11.29
N ASP A 205 1.57 12.03 -12.25
CA ASP A 205 2.95 11.58 -12.03
C ASP A 205 3.63 12.35 -10.89
N GLY A 206 4.12 11.61 -9.90
CA GLY A 206 4.87 12.11 -8.75
C GLY A 206 4.05 12.80 -7.66
N VAL A 207 2.73 12.99 -7.80
CA VAL A 207 1.86 13.58 -6.76
C VAL A 207 1.81 12.66 -5.54
N ILE A 208 1.70 11.36 -5.76
CA ILE A 208 1.83 10.37 -4.70
C ILE A 208 3.21 9.71 -4.77
N LYS A 209 3.99 9.86 -3.72
CA LYS A 209 5.29 9.19 -3.62
C LYS A 209 5.09 7.74 -3.22
N VAL A 210 5.32 6.83 -4.15
CA VAL A 210 5.17 5.39 -3.90
C VAL A 210 6.46 4.81 -3.32
N PHE A 211 7.62 5.29 -3.77
CA PHE A 211 8.92 4.81 -3.29
C PHE A 211 9.96 5.92 -3.09
N THR A 212 10.99 5.61 -2.31
CA THR A 212 12.20 6.43 -2.19
C THR A 212 13.41 5.58 -2.60
N ARG A 213 14.36 6.19 -3.32
CA ARG A 213 15.62 5.57 -3.71
C ARG A 213 16.75 6.13 -2.86
N GLN A 214 17.64 5.27 -2.37
CA GLN A 214 18.86 5.67 -1.66
C GLN A 214 20.03 5.73 -2.65
N GLY A 215 20.29 6.92 -3.23
CA GLY A 215 21.32 7.12 -4.28
C GLY A 215 20.84 6.72 -5.68
N GLU A 216 21.69 6.90 -6.71
CA GLU A 216 21.33 6.61 -8.10
C GLU A 216 21.19 5.11 -8.40
N GLU A 217 21.96 4.26 -7.74
CA GLU A 217 21.94 2.80 -7.86
C GLU A 217 21.41 2.08 -6.59
N GLY A 218 20.91 2.85 -5.61
CA GLY A 218 20.52 2.31 -4.30
C GLY A 218 19.17 1.60 -4.28
N ASP A 219 18.98 0.84 -3.20
CA ASP A 219 17.74 0.11 -2.96
C ASP A 219 16.52 1.04 -2.97
N ILE A 220 15.51 0.62 -3.70
CA ILE A 220 14.21 1.27 -3.72
C ILE A 220 13.44 0.84 -2.47
N LYS A 221 12.99 1.79 -1.63
CA LYS A 221 12.15 1.53 -0.44
C LYS A 221 10.80 2.22 -0.57
N LEU A 222 9.72 1.59 -0.15
CA LEU A 222 8.41 2.24 -0.11
C LEU A 222 8.46 3.52 0.69
N ALA A 223 7.82 4.55 0.17
CA ALA A 223 7.68 5.82 0.85
C ALA A 223 6.69 5.68 2.00
N ALA A 224 7.20 5.38 3.20
CA ALA A 224 6.35 5.01 4.33
C ALA A 224 5.78 6.21 5.08
N GLY A 225 6.54 7.23 5.37
CA GLY A 225 6.12 8.22 6.36
C GLY A 225 6.16 9.67 5.90
N ASN A 226 7.25 10.12 5.32
CA ASN A 226 7.47 11.55 5.06
C ASN A 226 7.85 11.83 3.62
N VAL A 227 7.38 12.96 3.10
CA VAL A 227 7.86 13.55 1.86
C VAL A 227 9.12 14.35 2.16
N ALA A 228 10.19 14.15 1.39
CA ALA A 228 11.41 14.96 1.52
C ALA A 228 11.10 16.44 1.32
N GLN A 229 11.71 17.32 2.11
CA GLN A 229 11.45 18.77 2.03
C GLN A 229 11.69 19.32 0.63
N GLY A 230 12.70 18.81 -0.07
CA GLY A 230 13.09 19.22 -1.41
C GLY A 230 12.33 18.56 -2.55
N ASP A 231 11.38 17.66 -2.28
CA ASP A 231 10.61 17.00 -3.35
C ASP A 231 9.73 18.02 -4.08
N LYS A 232 9.84 18.02 -5.41
CA LYS A 232 9.24 19.05 -6.25
C LYS A 232 7.82 18.73 -6.71
N LYS A 233 7.38 17.47 -6.62
CA LYS A 233 6.11 16.99 -7.13
C LYS A 233 5.19 16.43 -6.05
N ALA A 234 5.75 15.72 -5.06
CA ALA A 234 4.96 14.94 -4.15
C ALA A 234 4.08 15.78 -3.22
N PHE A 235 2.80 15.48 -3.24
CA PHE A 235 1.82 15.94 -2.25
C PHE A 235 1.89 15.10 -0.97
N THR A 236 1.90 13.77 -1.13
CA THR A 236 1.97 12.83 -0.01
C THR A 236 2.63 11.50 -0.42
N THR A 237 2.66 10.53 0.48
CA THR A 237 3.18 9.18 0.24
C THR A 237 2.05 8.17 0.17
N ILE A 238 2.28 7.02 -0.47
CA ILE A 238 1.28 5.93 -0.55
C ILE A 238 0.87 5.43 0.84
N GLY A 239 1.83 5.28 1.76
CA GLY A 239 1.53 4.85 3.13
C GLY A 239 0.69 5.87 3.89
N ASN A 240 0.94 7.16 3.68
CA ASN A 240 0.12 8.21 4.26
C ASN A 240 -1.28 8.25 3.64
N LEU A 241 -1.39 8.16 2.31
CA LEU A 241 -2.68 8.12 1.61
C LEU A 241 -3.55 6.96 2.12
N TYR A 242 -2.96 5.79 2.32
CA TYR A 242 -3.66 4.66 2.92
C TYR A 242 -4.21 4.98 4.33
N ASP A 243 -3.42 5.64 5.17
CA ASP A 243 -3.88 6.06 6.50
C ASP A 243 -5.05 7.05 6.43
N LEU A 244 -5.01 7.99 5.46
CA LEU A 244 -6.12 8.92 5.22
C LEU A 244 -7.38 8.18 4.78
N VAL A 245 -7.27 7.30 3.78
CA VAL A 245 -8.37 6.47 3.27
C VAL A 245 -8.98 5.65 4.42
N ARG A 246 -8.16 4.96 5.20
CA ARG A 246 -8.62 4.16 6.34
C ARG A 246 -9.38 4.99 7.38
N SER A 247 -8.91 6.19 7.66
CA SER A 247 -9.58 7.10 8.61
C SER A 247 -10.92 7.59 8.09
N LEU A 248 -11.06 7.77 6.76
CA LEU A 248 -12.29 8.25 6.13
C LEU A 248 -13.36 7.17 5.93
N CYS A 249 -13.05 5.89 6.21
CA CYS A 249 -13.99 4.76 6.15
C CYS A 249 -14.94 4.67 7.36
N PHE A 250 -15.08 5.70 8.20
CA PHE A 250 -15.72 5.64 9.51
C PHE A 250 -17.18 5.21 9.47
N ASP A 251 -17.93 5.55 8.44
CA ASP A 251 -19.38 5.29 8.25
C ASP A 251 -19.68 4.39 7.04
N LEU A 252 -18.64 3.85 6.39
CA LEU A 252 -18.81 2.93 5.27
C LEU A 252 -19.14 1.51 5.75
N ASP A 253 -19.48 0.64 4.81
CA ASP A 253 -19.75 -0.76 5.07
C ASP A 253 -18.65 -1.40 5.94
N SER A 254 -19.04 -2.24 6.87
CA SER A 254 -18.12 -2.85 7.86
C SER A 254 -17.02 -3.70 7.21
N SER A 255 -17.27 -4.26 6.02
CA SER A 255 -16.28 -5.02 5.25
C SER A 255 -15.08 -4.17 4.84
N MET A 256 -15.25 -2.85 4.67
CA MET A 256 -14.16 -1.92 4.39
C MET A 256 -13.14 -1.78 5.53
N ARG A 257 -13.46 -2.28 6.73
CA ARG A 257 -12.56 -2.24 7.90
C ARG A 257 -11.94 -3.60 8.24
N LYS A 258 -12.39 -4.66 7.55
CA LYS A 258 -11.83 -6.00 7.69
C LYS A 258 -10.65 -6.17 6.73
N GLN A 259 -9.63 -6.90 7.18
CA GLN A 259 -8.41 -7.13 6.39
C GLN A 259 -8.28 -8.60 5.93
N ASP A 260 -9.27 -9.42 6.23
CA ASP A 260 -9.29 -10.86 6.01
C ASP A 260 -10.28 -11.32 4.94
N ALA A 261 -11.10 -10.38 4.42
CA ALA A 261 -12.09 -10.67 3.39
C ALA A 261 -12.31 -9.46 2.48
N ARG A 262 -12.13 -9.65 1.18
CA ARG A 262 -12.37 -8.63 0.17
C ARG A 262 -13.82 -8.13 0.23
N PRO A 263 -14.06 -6.81 0.31
CA PRO A 263 -15.40 -6.25 0.10
C PRO A 263 -15.91 -6.58 -1.31
N SER A 264 -17.24 -6.62 -1.48
CA SER A 264 -17.85 -6.80 -2.80
C SER A 264 -17.48 -5.65 -3.74
N ASP A 265 -17.53 -5.88 -5.05
CA ASP A 265 -17.20 -4.86 -6.05
C ASP A 265 -18.17 -3.67 -5.97
N GLU A 266 -19.45 -3.90 -5.64
CA GLU A 266 -20.41 -2.84 -5.39
C GLU A 266 -20.03 -1.96 -4.18
N VAL A 267 -19.61 -2.58 -3.07
CA VAL A 267 -19.11 -1.85 -1.88
C VAL A 267 -17.86 -1.06 -2.22
N LEU A 268 -16.93 -1.64 -2.99
CA LEU A 268 -15.71 -0.98 -3.41
C LEU A 268 -15.99 0.22 -4.31
N GLU A 269 -16.92 0.12 -5.27
CA GLU A 269 -17.27 1.22 -6.17
C GLU A 269 -17.92 2.38 -5.43
N ASN A 270 -18.91 2.08 -4.58
CA ASN A 270 -19.57 3.08 -3.74
C ASN A 270 -18.56 3.75 -2.79
N SER A 271 -17.69 2.94 -2.16
CA SER A 271 -16.64 3.45 -1.25
C SER A 271 -15.64 4.34 -1.98
N TYR A 272 -15.21 3.96 -3.19
CA TYR A 272 -14.30 4.78 -4.00
C TYR A 272 -14.91 6.16 -4.28
N THR A 273 -16.16 6.21 -4.73
CA THR A 273 -16.86 7.45 -5.04
C THR A 273 -16.93 8.38 -3.82
N ILE A 274 -17.30 7.82 -2.66
CA ILE A 274 -17.41 8.58 -1.41
C ILE A 274 -16.04 9.07 -0.94
N LEU A 275 -15.03 8.19 -0.94
CA LEU A 275 -13.70 8.49 -0.43
C LEU A 275 -12.95 9.47 -1.33
N ALA A 276 -13.07 9.35 -2.65
CA ALA A 276 -12.52 10.31 -3.61
C ALA A 276 -13.09 11.71 -3.38
N LYS A 277 -14.44 11.81 -3.24
CA LYS A 277 -15.10 13.08 -2.93
C LYS A 277 -14.63 13.66 -1.59
N ARG A 278 -14.57 12.86 -0.53
CA ARG A 278 -14.12 13.32 0.80
C ARG A 278 -12.70 13.85 0.77
N LEU A 279 -11.80 13.18 0.05
CA LEU A 279 -10.42 13.63 -0.13
C LEU A 279 -10.36 14.95 -0.91
N ASP A 280 -11.11 15.07 -2.01
CA ASP A 280 -11.19 16.30 -2.78
C ASP A 280 -11.71 17.48 -1.95
N ASP A 281 -12.77 17.28 -1.17
CA ASP A 281 -13.36 18.29 -0.30
C ASP A 281 -12.34 18.76 0.75
N ILE A 282 -11.62 17.83 1.40
CA ILE A 282 -10.58 18.18 2.39
C ILE A 282 -9.39 18.88 1.75
N ILE A 283 -8.89 18.39 0.60
CA ILE A 283 -7.77 19.01 -0.11
C ILE A 283 -8.11 20.43 -0.52
N LYS A 284 -9.33 20.67 -0.99
CA LYS A 284 -9.84 22.01 -1.34
C LYS A 284 -9.94 22.90 -0.11
N ALA A 285 -10.47 22.39 1.00
CA ALA A 285 -10.61 23.16 2.24
C ALA A 285 -9.25 23.47 2.91
N ALA A 286 -8.22 22.68 2.64
CA ALA A 286 -6.89 22.81 3.24
C ALA A 286 -5.98 23.84 2.56
N GLY A 287 -6.54 24.98 2.15
CA GLY A 287 -5.79 26.11 1.60
C GLY A 287 -5.42 25.94 0.13
N ASP A 288 -6.26 25.23 -0.63
CA ASP A 288 -6.19 25.08 -2.09
C ASP A 288 -4.81 24.64 -2.62
N VAL A 289 -4.30 23.53 -2.08
CA VAL A 289 -3.02 22.97 -2.52
C VAL A 289 -3.12 22.26 -3.88
N ARG A 290 -4.34 21.93 -4.31
CA ARG A 290 -4.59 21.19 -5.56
C ARG A 290 -4.33 22.07 -6.79
N ALA A 291 -4.99 23.23 -6.88
CA ALA A 291 -4.91 24.09 -8.07
C ALA A 291 -3.46 24.51 -8.42
N PRO A 292 -2.60 24.91 -7.46
CA PRO A 292 -1.20 25.17 -7.76
C PRO A 292 -0.44 23.92 -8.26
N LEU A 293 -0.69 22.74 -7.69
CA LEU A 293 -0.01 21.50 -8.09
C LEU A 293 -0.48 21.03 -9.47
N GLU A 294 -1.75 21.24 -9.81
CA GLU A 294 -2.27 20.96 -11.15
C GLU A 294 -1.70 21.92 -12.21
N ALA A 295 -1.35 23.15 -11.80
CA ALA A 295 -0.65 24.12 -12.62
C ALA A 295 0.90 23.96 -12.58
N ASP A 296 1.40 22.78 -12.23
CA ASP A 296 2.82 22.42 -12.14
C ASP A 296 3.66 23.33 -11.21
N THR A 297 3.02 23.96 -10.21
CA THR A 297 3.75 24.67 -9.17
C THR A 297 4.61 23.67 -8.38
N ASN A 298 5.85 24.07 -8.11
CA ASN A 298 6.77 23.23 -7.36
C ASN A 298 6.24 22.94 -5.94
N ALA A 299 5.97 21.68 -5.66
CA ALA A 299 5.44 21.25 -4.37
C ALA A 299 6.34 21.64 -3.17
N ARG A 300 7.66 21.78 -3.39
CA ARG A 300 8.59 22.30 -2.40
C ARG A 300 8.21 23.72 -1.98
N ASP A 301 7.85 24.58 -2.92
CA ASP A 301 7.58 25.99 -2.64
C ASP A 301 6.24 26.16 -1.90
N LEU A 302 5.28 25.25 -2.13
CA LEU A 302 4.07 25.17 -1.30
C LEU A 302 4.37 24.63 0.10
N ARG A 303 5.28 23.68 0.22
CA ARG A 303 5.62 23.02 1.49
C ARG A 303 6.52 23.86 2.38
N ALA A 304 7.51 24.53 1.81
CA ALA A 304 8.52 25.30 2.53
C ALA A 304 9.15 26.32 1.56
N PRO A 305 8.49 27.47 1.29
CA PRO A 305 9.04 28.52 0.44
C PRO A 305 10.39 28.99 0.98
N LYS A 306 11.40 29.04 0.12
CA LYS A 306 12.77 29.40 0.51
C LYS A 306 12.82 30.81 1.14
N GLY A 307 13.35 30.89 2.35
CA GLY A 307 13.44 32.15 3.13
C GLY A 307 12.12 32.63 3.74
N ARG A 308 11.03 31.89 3.55
CA ARG A 308 9.70 32.16 4.10
C ARG A 308 9.03 30.85 4.52
N GLU A 309 9.76 29.96 5.14
CA GLU A 309 9.33 28.60 5.47
C GLU A 309 8.07 28.57 6.35
N ALA A 310 7.88 29.58 7.19
CA ALA A 310 6.68 29.75 8.02
C ALA A 310 5.39 30.06 7.22
N GLU A 311 5.52 30.48 5.96
CA GLU A 311 4.38 30.73 5.07
C GLU A 311 3.95 29.48 4.29
N GLY A 312 4.71 28.38 4.36
CA GLY A 312 4.37 27.12 3.72
C GLY A 312 3.02 26.59 4.20
N ASN A 313 2.32 25.87 3.31
CA ASN A 313 1.06 25.22 3.66
C ASN A 313 1.32 23.97 4.53
N PRO A 314 0.81 23.89 5.75
CA PRO A 314 1.01 22.75 6.66
C PRO A 314 0.40 21.46 6.12
N PHE A 315 -0.64 21.51 5.31
CA PHE A 315 -1.26 20.33 4.72
C PHE A 315 -0.35 19.60 3.71
N MET A 316 0.72 20.24 3.26
CA MET A 316 1.79 19.59 2.48
C MET A 316 2.71 18.68 3.33
N ARG A 317 2.36 18.41 4.59
CA ARG A 317 3.09 17.54 5.52
C ARG A 317 2.23 16.35 5.95
N PRO A 318 2.69 15.10 5.77
CA PRO A 318 1.93 13.89 6.14
C PRO A 318 1.38 13.88 7.57
N VAL A 319 2.14 14.41 8.54
CA VAL A 319 1.69 14.48 9.93
C VAL A 319 0.43 15.34 10.07
N VAL A 320 0.38 16.49 9.39
CA VAL A 320 -0.79 17.38 9.41
C VAL A 320 -1.97 16.77 8.66
N GLN A 321 -1.71 16.13 7.50
CA GLN A 321 -2.75 15.41 6.75
C GLN A 321 -3.43 14.38 7.64
N LYS A 322 -2.66 13.55 8.37
CA LYS A 322 -3.20 12.56 9.30
C LYS A 322 -4.03 13.17 10.42
N SER A 323 -3.52 14.21 11.07
CA SER A 323 -4.22 14.89 12.16
C SER A 323 -5.52 15.53 11.69
N VAL A 324 -5.49 16.25 10.57
CA VAL A 324 -6.69 16.87 9.98
C VAL A 324 -7.74 15.82 9.62
N VAL A 325 -7.36 14.81 8.85
CA VAL A 325 -8.30 13.78 8.41
C VAL A 325 -8.86 12.98 9.59
N ARG A 326 -8.04 12.67 10.60
CA ARG A 326 -8.48 11.98 11.81
C ARG A 326 -9.53 12.79 12.56
N MET A 327 -9.27 14.09 12.79
CA MET A 327 -10.21 14.94 13.52
C MET A 327 -11.49 15.20 12.72
N VAL A 328 -11.39 15.44 11.42
CA VAL A 328 -12.54 15.56 10.53
C VAL A 328 -13.40 14.28 10.56
N SER A 329 -12.77 13.11 10.44
CA SER A 329 -13.46 11.82 10.51
C SER A 329 -14.12 11.60 11.87
N GLN A 330 -13.45 11.95 12.95
CA GLN A 330 -13.99 11.82 14.31
C GLN A 330 -15.22 12.72 14.52
N ILE A 331 -15.14 14.00 14.15
CA ILE A 331 -16.24 14.97 14.30
C ILE A 331 -17.44 14.53 13.45
N ALA A 332 -17.20 14.10 12.21
CA ALA A 332 -18.25 13.63 11.32
C ALA A 332 -18.91 12.34 11.84
N ASN A 333 -18.10 11.36 12.28
CA ASN A 333 -18.60 10.10 12.82
C ASN A 333 -19.41 10.28 14.11
N GLN A 334 -19.08 11.26 14.93
CA GLN A 334 -19.82 11.61 16.14
C GLN A 334 -21.11 12.39 15.84
N GLY A 335 -21.34 12.81 14.59
CA GLY A 335 -22.49 13.61 14.20
C GLY A 335 -22.52 15.00 14.84
N VAL A 336 -21.36 15.53 15.26
CA VAL A 336 -21.24 16.86 15.91
C VAL A 336 -21.51 17.96 14.91
N LEU A 337 -21.01 17.81 13.67
CA LEU A 337 -21.24 18.70 12.55
C LEU A 337 -21.57 17.85 11.30
N ASN A 338 -22.40 18.39 10.41
CA ASN A 338 -22.54 17.80 9.09
C ASN A 338 -21.28 18.09 8.24
N TRP A 339 -21.12 17.34 7.13
CA TRP A 339 -19.91 17.40 6.31
C TRP A 339 -19.67 18.80 5.72
N ASP A 340 -20.71 19.49 5.25
CA ASP A 340 -20.57 20.80 4.60
C ASP A 340 -20.17 21.88 5.61
N GLU A 341 -20.75 21.86 6.81
CA GLU A 341 -20.35 22.75 7.90
C GLU A 341 -18.91 22.51 8.34
N LEU A 342 -18.51 21.23 8.41
CA LEU A 342 -17.16 20.85 8.78
C LEU A 342 -16.13 21.35 7.75
N MET A 343 -16.42 21.18 6.45
CA MET A 343 -15.59 21.71 5.38
C MET A 343 -15.55 23.24 5.36
N ALA A 344 -16.68 23.91 5.63
CA ALA A 344 -16.73 25.36 5.74
C ALA A 344 -15.87 25.89 6.91
N ARG A 345 -15.84 25.20 8.07
CA ARG A 345 -14.98 25.54 9.20
C ARG A 345 -13.50 25.25 8.89
N LEU A 346 -13.21 24.13 8.25
CA LEU A 346 -11.85 23.76 7.84
C LEU A 346 -11.27 24.80 6.88
N THR A 347 -12.05 25.29 5.92
CA THR A 347 -11.65 26.35 4.98
C THR A 347 -11.29 27.66 5.66
N LYS A 348 -11.92 27.98 6.78
CA LYS A 348 -11.66 29.23 7.55
C LYS A 348 -10.37 29.17 8.37
N MET A 349 -9.75 27.99 8.54
CA MET A 349 -8.49 27.88 9.25
C MET A 349 -7.36 28.58 8.49
N ASN A 350 -6.37 29.08 9.22
CA ASN A 350 -5.21 29.70 8.59
C ASN A 350 -4.19 28.64 8.19
N TRP A 351 -4.05 28.40 6.88
CA TRP A 351 -3.17 27.36 6.31
C TRP A 351 -1.73 27.83 6.09
N LYS A 352 -1.13 28.43 7.14
CA LYS A 352 0.29 28.79 7.17
C LYS A 352 0.98 28.14 8.34
N ILE A 353 2.14 27.50 8.11
CA ILE A 353 2.93 26.78 9.14
C ILE A 353 3.18 27.63 10.39
N GLY A 354 3.47 28.92 10.22
CA GLY A 354 3.71 29.85 11.33
C GLY A 354 2.46 30.30 12.11
N GLN A 355 1.30 29.72 11.86
CA GLN A 355 0.03 30.08 12.47
C GLN A 355 -0.57 28.93 13.31
N ALA A 356 -1.50 29.28 14.20
CA ALA A 356 -2.27 28.29 14.93
C ALA A 356 -3.25 27.54 13.99
N PRO A 357 -3.52 26.25 14.22
CA PRO A 357 -3.01 25.39 15.31
C PRO A 357 -1.66 24.72 15.03
N TRP A 358 -1.05 24.97 13.87
CA TRP A 358 0.11 24.25 13.36
C TRP A 358 1.38 24.43 14.21
N LEU A 359 1.41 25.48 15.04
CA LEU A 359 2.49 25.72 16.00
C LEU A 359 2.66 24.58 17.01
N ALA A 360 1.69 23.68 17.14
CA ALA A 360 1.84 22.47 17.94
C ALA A 360 3.01 21.59 17.45
N VAL A 361 3.19 21.51 16.13
CA VAL A 361 4.17 20.61 15.47
C VAL A 361 5.23 21.36 14.67
N PHE A 362 5.17 22.69 14.58
CA PHE A 362 6.18 23.47 13.86
C PHE A 362 6.80 24.57 14.73
N ASN A 363 8.06 24.86 14.45
CA ASN A 363 8.74 26.01 15.01
C ASN A 363 8.40 27.26 14.17
N PRO A 364 7.84 28.33 14.77
CA PRO A 364 7.42 29.51 14.03
C PRO A 364 8.58 30.28 13.38
N ALA A 365 9.80 30.19 13.93
CA ALA A 365 10.96 30.94 13.43
C ALA A 365 11.54 30.36 12.13
N ASN A 366 11.48 29.04 11.93
CA ASN A 366 12.16 28.37 10.82
C ASN A 366 11.31 27.30 10.11
N GLY A 367 10.03 27.12 10.47
CA GLY A 367 9.12 26.16 9.87
C GLY A 367 9.55 24.67 10.03
N LYS A 368 10.55 24.39 10.87
CA LYS A 368 10.99 23.02 11.12
C LYS A 368 9.98 22.27 11.99
N MET A 369 9.79 21.01 11.68
CA MET A 369 8.87 20.14 12.42
C MET A 369 9.46 19.73 13.78
N VAL A 370 8.62 19.72 14.81
CA VAL A 370 8.88 19.19 16.14
C VAL A 370 8.06 17.90 16.24
N GLY A 371 8.74 16.75 16.16
CA GLY A 371 8.11 15.46 15.87
C GLY A 371 7.85 14.55 17.07
N ALA A 372 7.75 15.07 18.31
CA ALA A 372 7.39 14.23 19.45
C ALA A 372 5.90 13.81 19.39
N LYS A 373 5.57 12.64 19.94
CA LYS A 373 4.21 12.10 20.00
C LYS A 373 3.24 13.09 20.66
N GLU A 374 3.65 13.70 21.76
CA GLU A 374 2.90 14.71 22.51
C GLU A 374 2.50 15.91 21.63
N ASN A 375 3.38 16.34 20.72
CA ASN A 375 3.09 17.44 19.81
C ASN A 375 1.99 17.09 18.81
N THR A 376 1.95 15.82 18.35
CA THR A 376 0.91 15.36 17.43
C THR A 376 -0.43 15.22 18.12
N GLU A 377 -0.45 14.69 19.34
CA GLU A 377 -1.67 14.60 20.17
C GLU A 377 -2.22 15.99 20.50
N LEU A 378 -1.34 16.92 20.82
CA LEU A 378 -1.71 18.33 21.01
C LEU A 378 -2.30 18.95 19.72
N LEU A 379 -1.71 18.66 18.56
CA LEU A 379 -2.23 19.13 17.28
C LEU A 379 -3.66 18.63 17.05
N ASP A 380 -3.93 17.35 17.31
CA ASP A 380 -5.27 16.78 17.21
C ASP A 380 -6.29 17.53 18.09
N LYS A 381 -5.96 17.74 19.34
CA LYS A 381 -6.82 18.50 20.28
C LYS A 381 -7.09 19.93 19.80
N LEU A 382 -6.05 20.61 19.31
CA LEU A 382 -6.19 21.96 18.82
C LEU A 382 -7.04 22.03 17.54
N ILE A 383 -6.84 21.10 16.58
CA ILE A 383 -7.69 21.02 15.38
C ILE A 383 -9.14 20.78 15.79
N TYR A 384 -9.39 19.85 16.73
CA TYR A 384 -10.73 19.57 17.22
C TYR A 384 -11.38 20.84 17.82
N VAL A 385 -10.65 21.57 18.67
CA VAL A 385 -11.13 22.82 19.28
C VAL A 385 -11.41 23.90 18.22
N HIS A 386 -10.62 23.98 17.16
CA HIS A 386 -10.86 24.90 16.06
C HIS A 386 -12.10 24.56 15.23
N LEU A 387 -12.39 23.26 15.09
CA LEU A 387 -13.50 22.79 14.26
C LEU A 387 -14.81 22.66 15.07
N ALA A 388 -14.75 22.09 16.28
CA ALA A 388 -15.94 21.69 17.03
C ALA A 388 -15.68 21.67 18.55
N ALA A 389 -15.32 22.80 19.15
CA ALA A 389 -15.08 22.87 20.59
C ALA A 389 -16.32 22.42 21.38
N SER A 390 -16.17 21.39 22.22
CA SER A 390 -17.29 20.82 23.00
C SER A 390 -17.70 21.69 24.19
N SER A 391 -16.77 22.45 24.76
CA SER A 391 -17.01 23.32 25.91
C SER A 391 -15.93 24.41 26.06
N LYS A 392 -16.25 25.44 26.84
CA LYS A 392 -15.28 26.48 27.24
C LYS A 392 -14.11 25.88 28.00
N GLN A 393 -14.34 24.83 28.80
CA GLN A 393 -13.29 24.15 29.53
C GLN A 393 -12.32 23.43 28.59
N ALA A 394 -12.82 22.74 27.58
CA ALA A 394 -11.96 22.07 26.55
C ALA A 394 -11.04 23.07 25.84
N ILE A 395 -11.54 24.29 25.57
CA ILE A 395 -10.72 25.38 24.99
C ILE A 395 -9.60 25.78 25.95
N LYS A 396 -9.92 25.97 27.24
CA LYS A 396 -8.93 26.35 28.26
C LYS A 396 -7.87 25.28 28.44
N ASP A 397 -8.28 24.01 28.49
CA ASP A 397 -7.38 22.88 28.68
C ASP A 397 -6.42 22.74 27.50
N ALA A 398 -6.91 22.82 26.26
CA ALA A 398 -6.08 22.77 25.07
C ALA A 398 -5.04 23.93 25.02
N ARG A 399 -5.44 25.12 25.40
CA ARG A 399 -4.52 26.29 25.46
C ARG A 399 -3.48 26.15 26.57
N LYS A 400 -3.87 25.61 27.72
CA LYS A 400 -2.97 25.36 28.85
C LYS A 400 -1.93 24.30 28.45
N GLU A 401 -2.37 23.18 27.89
CA GLU A 401 -1.51 22.11 27.40
C GLU A 401 -0.54 22.59 26.30
N PHE A 402 -1.01 23.44 25.39
CA PHE A 402 -0.15 24.06 24.39
C PHE A 402 0.99 24.86 25.05
N LYS A 403 0.69 25.65 26.08
CA LYS A 403 1.70 26.40 26.82
C LYS A 403 2.70 25.49 27.51
N GLU A 404 2.22 24.40 28.11
CA GLU A 404 3.07 23.39 28.78
C GLU A 404 4.00 22.70 27.81
N VAL A 405 3.48 22.22 26.67
CA VAL A 405 4.25 21.46 25.66
C VAL A 405 5.16 22.36 24.82
N ARG A 406 4.70 23.57 24.48
CA ARG A 406 5.42 24.47 23.55
C ARG A 406 6.20 25.59 24.22
N GLY A 407 5.97 25.84 25.51
CA GLY A 407 6.61 26.91 26.27
C GLY A 407 6.18 28.34 25.88
N ILE A 408 5.20 28.47 24.99
CA ILE A 408 4.67 29.76 24.50
C ILE A 408 3.17 29.85 24.68
N HIS A 409 2.61 31.05 24.71
CA HIS A 409 1.16 31.22 24.77
C HIS A 409 0.51 30.90 23.43
N TYR A 410 -0.67 30.27 23.48
CA TYR A 410 -1.46 30.02 22.28
C TYR A 410 -1.96 31.36 21.70
N PRO A 411 -1.71 31.61 20.38
CA PRO A 411 -1.92 32.96 19.83
C PRO A 411 -3.41 33.31 19.59
N ILE A 412 -4.31 32.32 19.55
CA ILE A 412 -5.76 32.58 19.37
C ILE A 412 -6.43 32.79 20.73
N SER A 413 -7.27 33.81 20.85
CA SER A 413 -8.01 34.08 22.07
C SER A 413 -9.04 33.00 22.41
N GLU A 414 -9.46 32.95 23.69
CA GLU A 414 -10.58 32.06 24.08
C GLU A 414 -11.88 32.47 23.41
N GLU A 415 -12.13 33.77 23.28
CA GLU A 415 -13.35 34.30 22.66
C GLU A 415 -13.46 33.91 21.18
N ASP A 416 -12.35 33.94 20.44
CA ASP A 416 -12.33 33.53 19.05
C ASP A 416 -12.58 32.02 18.89
N LEU A 417 -12.02 31.18 19.74
CA LEU A 417 -12.28 29.74 19.74
C LEU A 417 -13.70 29.40 20.20
N GLN A 418 -14.28 30.20 21.10
CA GLN A 418 -15.67 30.02 21.54
C GLN A 418 -16.71 30.23 20.41
N LYS A 419 -16.36 30.91 19.32
CA LYS A 419 -17.21 31.04 18.13
C LYS A 419 -17.46 29.68 17.45
N ASN A 420 -16.60 28.70 17.70
CA ASN A 420 -16.70 27.34 17.19
C ASN A 420 -17.32 26.35 18.20
N LEU A 421 -17.85 26.86 19.34
CA LEU A 421 -18.54 26.00 20.29
C LEU A 421 -19.71 25.28 19.62
N THR A 422 -19.70 23.97 19.75
CA THR A 422 -20.77 23.11 19.28
C THR A 422 -21.25 22.31 20.49
N PRO A 423 -22.26 22.80 21.24
CA PRO A 423 -22.77 22.07 22.38
C PRO A 423 -23.34 20.74 21.92
N HIS A 424 -22.84 19.66 22.50
CA HIS A 424 -23.37 18.33 22.30
C HIS A 424 -24.84 18.32 22.77
N THR A 425 -25.76 18.22 21.85
CA THR A 425 -27.07 17.69 22.16
C THR A 425 -26.87 16.23 22.56
N GLU A 426 -27.27 15.88 23.77
CA GLU A 426 -27.01 14.60 24.42
C GLU A 426 -27.38 13.41 23.55
N ARG A 427 -26.41 12.88 22.80
CA ARG A 427 -26.31 11.46 22.49
C ARG A 427 -25.02 10.97 23.13
N ARG A 428 -25.18 10.33 24.29
CA ARG A 428 -24.10 9.56 24.93
C ARG A 428 -23.71 8.44 23.97
N VAL A 429 -22.75 8.71 23.11
CA VAL A 429 -21.96 7.66 22.49
C VAL A 429 -20.69 7.60 23.36
N SER A 430 -20.57 6.52 24.13
CA SER A 430 -19.33 6.20 24.84
C SER A 430 -18.19 6.26 23.82
N ILE A 431 -17.21 7.10 24.10
CA ILE A 431 -15.96 7.15 23.33
C ILE A 431 -15.34 5.76 23.43
N PRO A 432 -15.15 5.02 22.33
CA PRO A 432 -14.27 3.88 22.39
C PRO A 432 -12.89 4.44 22.71
N GLU A 433 -12.31 4.00 23.83
CA GLU A 433 -10.90 4.25 24.11
C GLU A 433 -10.10 3.93 22.85
N LEU A 434 -9.20 4.83 22.48
CA LEU A 434 -8.22 4.63 21.42
C LEU A 434 -7.40 3.40 21.81
N VAL A 435 -7.78 2.23 21.30
CA VAL A 435 -7.01 1.00 21.46
C VAL A 435 -5.69 1.25 20.76
N SER A 436 -4.65 1.48 21.55
CA SER A 436 -3.28 1.45 21.09
C SER A 436 -3.04 0.10 20.40
N SER A 437 -2.54 0.09 19.20
CA SER A 437 -2.30 -1.08 18.36
C SER A 437 -1.16 -2.00 18.85
N GLU A 438 -0.98 -2.12 20.18
CA GLU A 438 0.11 -2.91 20.79
C GLU A 438 -0.35 -4.06 21.67
N ALA A 439 -1.65 -4.40 21.72
CA ALA A 439 -2.12 -5.51 22.53
C ALA A 439 -3.02 -6.46 21.75
N ALA A 440 -2.42 -7.23 20.85
CA ALA A 440 -3.00 -8.49 20.37
C ALA A 440 -1.87 -9.48 20.09
N VAL A 441 -1.11 -9.83 21.13
CA VAL A 441 -0.38 -11.10 21.19
C VAL A 441 -1.25 -12.03 22.00
N ALA A 442 -1.69 -13.10 21.35
CA ALA A 442 -2.58 -14.12 21.83
C ALA A 442 -2.14 -14.75 23.16
N GLU A 443 -3.05 -14.87 24.10
CA GLU A 443 -3.04 -15.98 25.07
C GLU A 443 -3.78 -17.17 24.43
N GLU A 444 -3.05 -18.23 24.13
CA GLU A 444 -3.63 -19.55 23.89
C GLU A 444 -4.20 -20.12 25.20
N PRO A 445 -5.39 -20.74 25.19
CA PRO A 445 -5.88 -21.47 26.36
C PRO A 445 -5.12 -22.78 26.47
N ALA A 446 -4.51 -23.00 27.64
CA ALA A 446 -3.99 -24.29 28.04
C ALA A 446 -5.16 -25.29 28.21
N GLU A 447 -5.11 -26.37 27.45
CA GLU A 447 -5.96 -27.54 27.67
C GLU A 447 -5.53 -28.30 28.95
N ALA A 448 -6.52 -28.61 29.76
CA ALA A 448 -6.45 -29.63 30.80
C ALA A 448 -6.95 -30.99 30.28
#